data_36e1b5bc7bd0098153358dfd766b9b41
#
_entry.id   36e1b5bc7bd0098153358dfd766b9b41
#
_cell.length_a   1.000
_cell.length_b   1.000
_cell.length_c   1.000
_cell.angle_alpha   90.00
_cell.angle_beta   90.00
_cell.angle_gamma   90.00
#
_symmetry.space_group_name_H-M   'P 1'
#
loop_
_entity.id
_entity.type
_entity.pdbx_description
1 polymer ?
#
loop_
_entity_poly.entity_id
_entity_poly.type
_entity_poly.pdbx_seq_one_letter_code
_entity_poly.pdbx_strand_id
1 'polypeptide(L)'
;MPYEVVEFQQTPNPNALKCVLDRPIAPEPRSYRSKSEVGDDAAAAALFSLPGVTNLLFLDTWVTVGKSPETRWTSLKPAISRVLKECP
;
A
#
# COMPACT_ATOMS: atom_id res chain seq x y z
N MET A 1 8.91 12.11 3.02
CA MET A 1 9.86 11.54 2.04
C MET A 1 9.12 10.59 1.13
N PRO A 2 9.25 10.74 -0.17
CA PRO A 2 8.57 9.81 -1.07
C PRO A 2 9.21 8.44 -1.05
N TYR A 3 8.40 7.45 -1.35
CA TYR A 3 8.83 6.06 -1.45
C TYR A 3 8.74 5.61 -2.90
N GLU A 4 9.70 4.82 -3.34
CA GLU A 4 9.68 4.26 -4.68
C GLU A 4 9.46 2.77 -4.60
N VAL A 5 8.46 2.28 -5.34
CA VAL A 5 8.20 0.85 -5.42
C VAL A 5 9.22 0.24 -6.38
N VAL A 6 10.06 -0.65 -5.86
CA VAL A 6 11.09 -1.28 -6.67
C VAL A 6 10.67 -2.64 -7.19
N GLU A 7 9.64 -3.23 -6.60
CA GLU A 7 9.18 -4.55 -7.00
C GLU A 7 7.77 -4.80 -6.47
N PHE A 8 6.94 -5.47 -7.26
CA PHE A 8 5.66 -6.01 -6.81
C PHE A 8 5.80 -7.51 -6.71
N GLN A 9 5.39 -8.09 -5.58
CA GLN A 9 5.44 -9.54 -5.36
C GLN A 9 4.05 -10.08 -5.10
N GLN A 10 3.71 -11.15 -5.79
CA GLN A 10 2.42 -11.79 -5.58
C GLN A 10 2.40 -12.50 -4.24
N THR A 11 1.21 -12.55 -3.63
CA THR A 11 0.98 -13.26 -2.38
C THR A 11 0.04 -14.42 -2.66
N PRO A 12 -0.13 -15.36 -1.71
CA PRO A 12 -1.13 -16.43 -1.88
C PRO A 12 -2.56 -15.93 -2.06
N ASN A 13 -2.83 -14.70 -1.61
CA ASN A 13 -4.14 -14.10 -1.77
C ASN A 13 -4.16 -13.24 -3.04
N PRO A 14 -5.01 -13.58 -4.06
CA PRO A 14 -5.04 -12.81 -5.30
C PRO A 14 -5.52 -11.37 -5.12
N ASN A 15 -6.14 -11.05 -3.99
CA ASN A 15 -6.60 -9.69 -3.68
C ASN A 15 -5.61 -8.94 -2.80
N ALA A 16 -4.38 -9.44 -2.62
CA ALA A 16 -3.34 -8.78 -1.87
C ALA A 16 -2.04 -8.81 -2.65
N LEU A 17 -1.30 -7.71 -2.63
CA LEU A 17 -0.04 -7.57 -3.37
C LEU A 17 0.99 -6.93 -2.47
N LYS A 18 2.18 -7.51 -2.43
CA LYS A 18 3.28 -6.97 -1.64
C LYS A 18 4.08 -6.00 -2.51
N CYS A 19 4.21 -4.78 -2.03
CA CYS A 19 4.94 -3.73 -2.73
C CYS A 19 6.23 -3.46 -1.97
N VAL A 20 7.37 -3.80 -2.58
CA VAL A 20 8.68 -3.61 -1.97
C VAL A 20 9.18 -2.21 -2.30
N LEU A 21 9.62 -1.47 -1.28
CA LEU A 21 10.01 -0.07 -1.41
C LEU A 21 11.52 0.07 -1.32
N ASP A 22 12.01 1.21 -1.77
CA ASP A 22 13.45 1.51 -1.78
C ASP A 22 14.00 1.92 -0.42
N ARG A 23 13.12 2.07 0.59
CA ARG A 23 13.54 2.51 1.93
C ARG A 23 12.55 2.02 2.97
N PRO A 24 12.96 2.00 4.27
CA PRO A 24 12.05 1.57 5.33
C PRO A 24 10.84 2.48 5.45
N ILE A 25 9.67 1.90 5.70
CA ILE A 25 8.44 2.64 5.89
C ILE A 25 7.88 2.45 7.29
N ALA A 26 8.12 1.31 7.92
CA ALA A 26 7.62 1.03 9.26
C ALA A 26 8.58 0.10 10.00
N PRO A 27 9.13 0.54 11.16
CA PRO A 27 10.03 -0.32 11.94
C PRO A 27 9.29 -1.47 12.61
N GLU A 28 7.97 -1.35 12.78
CA GLU A 28 7.13 -2.37 13.40
C GLU A 28 5.91 -2.60 12.52
N PRO A 29 5.28 -3.79 12.60
CA PRO A 29 4.09 -4.05 11.81
C PRO A 29 2.98 -3.05 12.12
N ARG A 30 2.40 -2.47 11.08
CA ARG A 30 1.23 -1.60 11.18
C ARG A 30 0.21 -2.07 10.17
N SER A 31 -0.97 -2.46 10.65
CA SER A 31 -2.02 -2.91 9.76
C SER A 31 -3.26 -2.04 9.94
N TYR A 32 -3.91 -1.77 8.83
CA TYR A 32 -5.13 -0.96 8.81
C TYR A 32 -6.17 -1.70 7.99
N ARG A 33 -7.37 -1.87 8.56
CA ARG A 33 -8.46 -2.56 7.90
C ARG A 33 -9.48 -1.60 7.30
N SER A 34 -9.38 -0.32 7.63
CA SER A 34 -10.28 0.68 7.09
C SER A 34 -9.61 2.04 7.15
N LYS A 35 -10.13 2.95 6.35
CA LYS A 35 -9.61 4.31 6.28
C LYS A 35 -9.67 5.00 7.64
N SER A 36 -10.66 4.68 8.45
CA SER A 36 -10.82 5.31 9.76
C SER A 36 -9.71 4.94 10.74
N GLU A 37 -8.94 3.88 10.47
CA GLU A 37 -7.87 3.44 11.35
C GLU A 37 -6.54 4.11 11.10
N VAL A 38 -6.38 4.85 9.99
CA VAL A 38 -5.04 5.32 9.58
C VAL A 38 -4.51 6.49 10.42
N GLY A 39 -5.38 7.24 11.10
CA GLY A 39 -4.94 8.33 11.95
C GLY A 39 -4.08 9.33 11.18
N ASP A 40 -2.86 9.56 11.70
CA ASP A 40 -1.93 10.51 11.11
C ASP A 40 -0.96 9.88 10.11
N ASP A 41 -1.18 8.62 9.73
CA ASP A 41 -0.28 7.93 8.79
C ASP A 41 -0.55 8.43 7.37
N ALA A 42 0.31 9.31 6.88
CA ALA A 42 0.11 9.93 5.56
C ALA A 42 0.17 8.93 4.43
N ALA A 43 1.08 7.95 4.51
CA ALA A 43 1.20 6.92 3.47
C ALA A 43 -0.04 6.05 3.42
N ALA A 44 -0.55 5.64 4.60
CA ALA A 44 -1.76 4.83 4.67
C ALA A 44 -2.96 5.61 4.15
N ALA A 45 -3.08 6.88 4.52
CA ALA A 45 -4.19 7.72 4.05
C ALA A 45 -4.15 7.87 2.52
N ALA A 46 -2.95 8.07 1.97
CA ALA A 46 -2.79 8.20 0.53
C ALA A 46 -3.21 6.92 -0.20
N LEU A 47 -2.80 5.77 0.32
CA LEU A 47 -3.15 4.49 -0.30
C LEU A 47 -4.65 4.20 -0.18
N PHE A 48 -5.26 4.52 0.96
CA PHE A 48 -6.70 4.33 1.12
C PHE A 48 -7.53 5.28 0.26
N SER A 49 -6.93 6.36 -0.25
CA SER A 49 -7.63 7.25 -1.17
C SER A 49 -7.85 6.61 -2.53
N LEU A 50 -7.15 5.51 -2.83
CA LEU A 50 -7.30 4.82 -4.10
C LEU A 50 -8.55 3.95 -4.09
N PRO A 51 -9.33 3.96 -5.19
CA PRO A 51 -10.53 3.13 -5.26
C PRO A 51 -10.19 1.64 -5.14
N GLY A 52 -10.92 0.93 -4.31
CA GLY A 52 -10.78 -0.51 -4.18
C GLY A 52 -9.79 -0.98 -3.14
N VAL A 53 -9.01 -0.10 -2.54
CA VAL A 53 -8.10 -0.49 -1.46
C VAL A 53 -8.91 -0.76 -0.20
N THR A 54 -8.76 -1.97 0.36
CA THR A 54 -9.57 -2.41 1.50
C THR A 54 -8.77 -2.54 2.79
N ASN A 55 -7.47 -2.83 2.68
CA ASN A 55 -6.63 -2.99 3.87
C ASN A 55 -5.18 -2.82 3.48
N LEU A 56 -4.36 -2.53 4.49
CA LEU A 56 -2.92 -2.30 4.32
C LEU A 56 -2.16 -2.97 5.45
N LEU A 57 -0.94 -3.43 5.15
CA LEU A 57 -0.01 -3.92 6.15
C LEU A 57 1.38 -3.39 5.81
N PHE A 58 1.92 -2.56 6.71
CA PHE A 58 3.26 -2.00 6.55
C PHE A 58 4.23 -2.73 7.45
N LEU A 59 5.39 -3.08 6.93
CA LEU A 59 6.47 -3.62 7.75
C LEU A 59 7.79 -3.42 7.02
N ASP A 60 8.78 -2.87 7.75
CA ASP A 60 10.14 -2.75 7.23
C ASP A 60 10.16 -1.97 5.91
N THR A 61 10.55 -2.59 4.81
CA THR A 61 10.67 -1.92 3.51
C THR A 61 9.55 -2.26 2.54
N TRP A 62 8.41 -2.78 3.04
CA TRP A 62 7.35 -3.17 2.14
C TRP A 62 5.97 -2.85 2.72
N VAL A 63 5.00 -2.80 1.83
CA VAL A 63 3.59 -2.65 2.19
C VAL A 63 2.79 -3.66 1.38
N THR A 64 1.91 -4.40 2.06
CA THR A 64 0.95 -5.27 1.38
C THR A 64 -0.36 -4.51 1.25
N VAL A 65 -0.83 -4.39 0.02
CA VAL A 65 -2.07 -3.68 -0.30
C VAL A 65 -3.15 -4.71 -0.62
N GLY A 66 -4.26 -4.65 0.11
CA GLY A 66 -5.43 -5.47 -0.19
C GLY A 66 -6.44 -4.67 -1.01
N LYS A 67 -7.13 -5.34 -1.90
CA LYS A 67 -8.12 -4.70 -2.77
C LYS A 67 -9.42 -5.50 -2.79
N SER A 68 -10.49 -4.86 -3.23
CA SER A 68 -11.75 -5.56 -3.48
C SER A 68 -11.63 -6.41 -4.74
N PRO A 69 -12.39 -7.52 -4.84
CA PRO A 69 -12.29 -8.42 -6.00
C PRO A 69 -12.60 -7.75 -7.34
N GLU A 70 -13.41 -6.70 -7.37
CA GLU A 70 -13.79 -6.02 -8.60
C GLU A 70 -12.69 -5.10 -9.13
N THR A 71 -11.73 -4.73 -8.31
CA THR A 71 -10.67 -3.82 -8.70
C THR A 71 -9.53 -4.60 -9.35
N ARG A 72 -8.91 -4.02 -10.37
CA ARG A 72 -7.84 -4.68 -11.11
C ARG A 72 -6.48 -4.14 -10.71
N TRP A 73 -5.50 -5.03 -10.53
CA TRP A 73 -4.13 -4.63 -10.23
C TRP A 73 -3.52 -3.79 -11.34
N THR A 74 -3.92 -4.01 -12.60
CA THR A 74 -3.41 -3.22 -13.71
C THR A 74 -3.72 -1.73 -13.56
N SER A 75 -4.82 -1.40 -12.87
CA SER A 75 -5.15 -0.01 -12.55
C SER A 75 -4.50 0.45 -11.27
N LEU A 76 -4.38 -0.42 -10.27
CA LEU A 76 -3.87 -0.05 -8.95
C LEU A 76 -2.35 0.08 -8.90
N LYS A 77 -1.61 -0.79 -9.59
CA LYS A 77 -0.15 -0.75 -9.51
C LYS A 77 0.44 0.63 -9.84
N PRO A 78 0.09 1.25 -10.98
CA PRO A 78 0.63 2.59 -11.26
C PRO A 78 0.15 3.65 -10.27
N ALA A 79 -1.09 3.50 -9.78
CA ALA A 79 -1.62 4.45 -8.80
C ALA A 79 -0.91 4.32 -7.46
N ILE A 80 -0.62 3.08 -7.01
CA ILE A 80 0.12 2.84 -5.78
C ILE A 80 1.52 3.47 -5.88
N SER A 81 2.21 3.21 -6.98
CA SER A 81 3.55 3.78 -7.19
C SER A 81 3.51 5.30 -7.14
N ARG A 82 2.51 5.90 -7.79
CA ARG A 82 2.40 7.34 -7.83
C ARG A 82 2.15 7.95 -6.46
N VAL A 83 1.18 7.41 -5.69
CA VAL A 83 0.86 8.02 -4.40
C VAL A 83 1.98 7.84 -3.40
N LEU A 84 2.71 6.73 -3.43
CA LEU A 84 3.86 6.54 -2.54
C LEU A 84 5.01 7.45 -2.92
N LYS A 85 5.19 7.71 -4.21
CA LYS A 85 6.24 8.61 -4.68
C LYS A 85 5.93 10.05 -4.31
N GLU A 86 4.66 10.44 -4.31
CA GLU A 86 4.23 11.79 -4.00
C GLU A 86 3.96 12.01 -2.51
N CYS A 87 4.00 10.97 -1.71
CA CYS A 87 3.72 11.04 -0.28
C CYS A 87 4.75 11.93 0.42
N PRO A 88 4.31 12.85 1.31
CA PRO A 88 5.23 13.73 2.03
C PRO A 88 6.16 12.98 2.98
#